data_124f710ed3fed8172d76eb2deb99d05c
#
_entry.id   124f710ed3fed8172d76eb2deb99d05c
#
_cell.length_a   1.000
_cell.length_b   1.000
_cell.length_c   1.000
_cell.angle_alpha   90.00
_cell.angle_beta   90.00
_cell.angle_gamma   90.00
#
_symmetry.space_group_name_H-M   'P 1'
#
loop_
_entity.id
_entity.type
_entity.pdbx_description
1 polymer ?
#
loop_
_entity_poly.entity_id
_entity_poly.type
_entity_poly.pdbx_seq_one_letter_code
_entity_poly.pdbx_strand_id
1 'polypeptide(L)'
;MLISTRSRYGLKVMYELAQKYGAQPVFLKDIANAHNISEKYLSKLVIPLRGAGLISSFRGAHGGYALAREPRNITMREIVQVLEGEIAPATGARGRRHGEPADSHPTESVWSLLDKTVYETLENVTLESLIQAGRNNAINYQI
;
A
#
# COMPACT_ATOMS: atom_id res chain seq x y z
N MET A 1 7.30 3.56 13.87
CA MET A 1 7.21 3.20 12.43
C MET A 1 6.89 4.45 11.63
N LEU A 2 7.70 4.72 10.64
CA LEU A 2 7.48 5.84 9.74
C LEU A 2 6.99 5.31 8.40
N ILE A 3 5.79 5.71 8.00
CA ILE A 3 5.27 5.47 6.66
C ILE A 3 5.58 6.70 5.81
N SER A 4 6.40 6.52 4.79
CA SER A 4 6.87 7.61 3.95
C SER A 4 5.80 8.05 2.96
N THR A 5 6.05 9.21 2.33
CA THR A 5 5.30 9.71 1.18
C THR A 5 5.20 8.68 0.06
N ARG A 6 6.23 7.84 -0.09
CA ARG A 6 6.30 6.76 -1.09
C ARG A 6 5.13 5.78 -0.94
N SER A 7 4.90 5.27 0.26
CA SER A 7 3.76 4.38 0.53
C SER A 7 2.41 5.09 0.39
N ARG A 8 2.32 6.33 0.84
CA ARG A 8 1.08 7.11 0.72
C ARG A 8 0.68 7.32 -0.74
N TYR A 9 1.62 7.69 -1.58
CA TYR A 9 1.35 7.94 -2.99
C TYR A 9 1.22 6.62 -3.78
N GLY A 10 2.03 5.63 -3.44
CA GLY A 10 1.89 4.30 -4.04
C GLY A 10 0.53 3.67 -3.76
N LEU A 11 0.00 3.83 -2.56
CA LEU A 11 -1.35 3.36 -2.23
C LEU A 11 -2.42 4.08 -3.06
N LYS A 12 -2.27 5.39 -3.31
CA LYS A 12 -3.19 6.14 -4.19
C LYS A 12 -3.17 5.59 -5.62
N VAL A 13 -1.98 5.29 -6.15
CA VAL A 13 -1.85 4.65 -7.47
C VAL A 13 -2.59 3.32 -7.48
N MET A 14 -2.32 2.47 -6.51
CA MET A 14 -2.94 1.14 -6.41
C MET A 14 -4.46 1.23 -6.29
N TYR A 15 -4.96 2.19 -5.52
CA TYR A 15 -6.39 2.43 -5.36
C TYR A 15 -7.06 2.84 -6.69
N GLU A 16 -6.45 3.76 -7.44
CA GLU A 16 -6.97 4.19 -8.75
C GLU A 16 -7.00 3.02 -9.74
N LEU A 17 -5.95 2.21 -9.76
CA LEU A 17 -5.92 1.02 -10.61
C LEU A 17 -6.96 -0.03 -10.18
N ALA A 18 -7.19 -0.16 -8.89
CA ALA A 18 -8.18 -1.08 -8.34
C ALA A 18 -9.61 -0.70 -8.76
N GLN A 19 -9.92 0.60 -8.76
CA GLN A 19 -11.23 1.09 -9.23
C GLN A 19 -11.49 0.79 -10.71
N LYS A 20 -10.46 0.62 -11.49
CA LYS A 20 -10.51 0.32 -12.93
C LYS A 20 -10.19 -1.13 -13.25
N TYR A 21 -10.12 -1.99 -12.25
CA TYR A 21 -9.85 -3.41 -12.46
C TYR A 21 -10.90 -4.04 -13.39
N GLY A 22 -10.43 -4.76 -14.40
CA GLY A 22 -11.29 -5.35 -15.41
C GLY A 22 -11.70 -4.39 -16.54
N ALA A 23 -11.35 -3.12 -16.45
CA ALA A 23 -11.53 -2.12 -17.50
C ALA A 23 -10.21 -1.86 -18.23
N GLN A 24 -10.13 -0.76 -18.96
CA GLN A 24 -8.91 -0.39 -19.68
C GLN A 24 -7.80 0.06 -18.73
N PRO A 25 -6.51 -0.11 -19.14
CA PRO A 25 -5.39 0.42 -18.39
C PRO A 25 -5.50 1.93 -18.16
N VAL A 26 -4.90 2.40 -17.08
CA VAL A 26 -4.96 3.81 -16.66
C VAL A 26 -3.59 4.46 -16.89
N PHE A 27 -3.58 5.64 -17.48
CA PHE A 27 -2.35 6.41 -17.64
C PHE A 27 -1.91 7.05 -16.32
N LEU A 28 -0.61 7.00 -16.04
CA LEU A 28 -0.05 7.67 -14.85
C LEU A 28 -0.33 9.17 -14.84
N LYS A 29 -0.36 9.80 -16.00
CA LYS A 29 -0.69 11.21 -16.13
C LYS A 29 -2.06 11.54 -15.52
N ASP A 30 -3.04 10.69 -15.74
CA ASP A 30 -4.39 10.90 -15.21
C ASP A 30 -4.41 10.77 -13.68
N ILE A 31 -3.68 9.79 -13.14
CA ILE A 31 -3.54 9.63 -11.69
C ILE A 31 -2.79 10.83 -11.08
N ALA A 32 -1.70 11.25 -11.72
CA ALA A 32 -0.91 12.38 -11.29
C ALA A 32 -1.75 13.66 -11.23
N ASN A 33 -2.55 13.93 -12.26
CA ASN A 33 -3.44 15.08 -12.31
C ASN A 33 -4.54 15.00 -11.25
N ALA A 34 -5.16 13.83 -11.07
CA ALA A 34 -6.24 13.64 -10.09
C ALA A 34 -5.79 13.89 -8.65
N HIS A 35 -4.55 13.56 -8.33
CA HIS A 35 -4.00 13.67 -6.97
C HIS A 35 -3.01 14.82 -6.79
N ASN A 36 -2.78 15.62 -7.82
CA ASN A 36 -1.80 16.70 -7.81
C ASN A 36 -0.40 16.23 -7.39
N ILE A 37 0.04 15.13 -7.99
CA ILE A 37 1.34 14.50 -7.77
C ILE A 37 2.15 14.55 -9.05
N SER A 38 3.46 14.68 -8.96
CA SER A 38 4.36 14.64 -10.11
C SER A 38 4.27 13.28 -10.83
N GLU A 39 4.00 13.29 -12.13
CA GLU A 39 4.03 12.08 -12.96
C GLU A 39 5.40 11.40 -12.93
N LYS A 40 6.47 12.18 -12.94
CA LYS A 40 7.84 11.68 -12.81
C LYS A 40 8.05 10.89 -11.51
N TYR A 41 7.48 11.38 -10.41
CA TYR A 41 7.56 10.69 -9.13
C TYR A 41 6.76 9.38 -9.15
N LEU A 42 5.54 9.40 -9.69
CA LEU A 42 4.74 8.18 -9.83
C LEU A 42 5.42 7.14 -10.74
N SER A 43 6.12 7.59 -11.78
CA SER A 43 6.90 6.71 -12.66
C SER A 43 7.97 5.91 -11.91
N LYS A 44 8.52 6.48 -10.84
CA LYS A 44 9.48 5.78 -9.97
C LYS A 44 8.79 4.76 -9.06
N LEU A 45 7.58 5.05 -8.60
CA LEU A 45 6.84 4.16 -7.70
C LEU A 45 6.32 2.91 -8.41
N VAL A 46 5.94 3.02 -9.68
CA VAL A 46 5.39 1.88 -10.43
C VAL A 46 6.45 0.83 -10.75
N ILE A 47 7.73 1.19 -10.76
CA ILE A 47 8.82 0.24 -11.02
C ILE A 47 8.84 -0.91 -10.00
N PRO A 48 8.96 -0.67 -8.69
CA PRO A 48 8.94 -1.73 -7.71
C PRO A 48 7.59 -2.45 -7.63
N LEU A 49 6.48 -1.75 -7.83
CA LEU A 49 5.14 -2.37 -7.83
C LEU A 49 4.98 -3.36 -8.98
N ARG A 50 5.47 -3.01 -10.16
CA ARG A 50 5.50 -3.91 -11.31
C ARG A 50 6.45 -5.09 -11.07
N GLY A 51 7.63 -4.81 -10.55
CA GLY A 51 8.61 -5.85 -10.23
C GLY A 51 8.10 -6.89 -9.24
N ALA A 52 7.23 -6.48 -8.32
CA ALA A 52 6.59 -7.36 -7.35
C ALA A 52 5.36 -8.10 -7.90
N GLY A 53 4.98 -7.87 -9.15
CA GLY A 53 3.81 -8.51 -9.76
C GLY A 53 2.46 -7.95 -9.29
N LEU A 54 2.42 -6.76 -8.72
CA LEU A 54 1.19 -6.11 -8.29
C LEU A 54 0.49 -5.36 -9.42
N ILE A 55 1.25 -4.85 -10.37
CA ILE A 55 0.75 -4.13 -11.53
C ILE A 55 1.39 -4.64 -12.82
N SER A 56 0.69 -4.44 -13.93
CA SER A 56 1.16 -4.71 -15.27
C SER A 56 1.18 -3.42 -16.08
N SER A 57 2.09 -3.32 -17.05
CA SER A 57 2.18 -2.17 -17.96
C SER A 57 1.79 -2.59 -19.38
N PHE A 58 1.13 -1.69 -20.09
CA PHE A 58 0.67 -1.86 -21.46
C PHE A 58 1.14 -0.68 -22.31
N ARG A 59 1.56 -0.95 -23.52
CA ARG A 59 2.04 0.07 -24.46
C ARG A 59 0.94 0.45 -25.46
N GLY A 60 1.11 1.61 -26.10
CA GLY A 60 0.27 2.08 -27.20
C GLY A 60 -0.80 3.08 -26.79
N ALA A 61 -1.71 3.41 -27.72
CA ALA A 61 -2.77 4.39 -27.52
C ALA A 61 -3.76 3.99 -26.42
N HIS A 62 -3.93 2.69 -26.16
CA HIS A 62 -4.76 2.14 -25.10
C HIS A 62 -3.89 1.56 -23.97
N GLY A 63 -2.66 2.03 -23.87
CA GLY A 63 -1.70 1.59 -22.85
C GLY A 63 -1.97 2.19 -21.49
N GLY A 64 -0.99 2.04 -20.59
CA GLY A 64 -1.04 2.50 -19.22
C GLY A 64 -0.73 1.37 -18.25
N TYR A 65 -1.30 1.43 -17.07
CA TYR A 65 -1.09 0.46 -16.00
C TYR A 65 -2.42 -0.14 -15.55
N ALA A 66 -2.38 -1.38 -15.10
CA ALA A 66 -3.52 -2.07 -14.54
C ALA A 66 -3.06 -2.98 -13.40
N LEU A 67 -3.97 -3.36 -12.49
CA LEU A 67 -3.64 -4.38 -11.49
C LEU A 67 -3.36 -5.72 -12.18
N ALA A 68 -2.34 -6.42 -11.70
CA ALA A 68 -2.00 -7.77 -12.15
C ALA A 68 -2.83 -8.85 -11.44
N ARG A 69 -3.45 -8.52 -10.32
CA ARG A 69 -4.28 -9.42 -9.52
C ARG A 69 -5.57 -8.74 -9.09
N GLU A 70 -6.57 -9.53 -8.69
CA GLU A 70 -7.83 -9.00 -8.17
C GLU A 70 -7.60 -8.14 -6.92
N PRO A 71 -8.33 -7.02 -6.75
CA PRO A 71 -8.18 -6.13 -5.60
C PRO A 71 -8.31 -6.81 -4.23
N ARG A 72 -9.18 -7.83 -4.13
CA ARG A 72 -9.34 -8.61 -2.89
C ARG A 72 -8.11 -9.43 -2.50
N ASN A 73 -7.22 -9.68 -3.46
CA ASN A 73 -6.01 -10.49 -3.26
C ASN A 73 -4.76 -9.65 -3.08
N ILE A 74 -4.89 -8.33 -2.96
CA ILE A 74 -3.78 -7.42 -2.71
C ILE A 74 -4.02 -6.73 -1.37
N THR A 75 -3.12 -6.98 -0.41
CA THR A 75 -3.18 -6.37 0.93
C THR A 75 -2.37 -5.08 0.99
N MET A 76 -2.73 -4.22 1.92
CA MET A 76 -1.94 -3.02 2.22
C MET A 76 -0.52 -3.40 2.64
N ARG A 77 -0.34 -4.53 3.33
CA ARG A 77 0.97 -5.04 3.72
C ARG A 77 1.89 -5.27 2.51
N GLU A 78 1.40 -5.95 1.47
CA GLU A 78 2.19 -6.19 0.27
C GLU A 78 2.65 -4.88 -0.37
N ILE A 79 1.75 -3.90 -0.48
CA ILE A 79 2.05 -2.60 -1.07
C ILE A 79 3.13 -1.87 -0.26
N VAL A 80 2.94 -1.79 1.06
CA VAL A 80 3.88 -1.08 1.94
C VAL A 80 5.25 -1.78 1.97
N GLN A 81 5.29 -3.10 2.02
CA GLN A 81 6.55 -3.84 1.98
C GLN A 81 7.33 -3.62 0.68
N VAL A 82 6.65 -3.55 -0.44
CA VAL A 82 7.28 -3.29 -1.74
C VAL A 82 7.90 -1.89 -1.79
N LEU A 83 7.22 -0.91 -1.21
CA LEU A 83 7.62 0.50 -1.30
C LEU A 83 8.58 0.94 -0.19
N GLU A 84 8.41 0.43 1.01
CA GLU A 84 9.24 0.79 2.19
C GLU A 84 10.33 -0.23 2.49
N GLY A 85 10.21 -1.44 1.99
CA GLY A 85 11.00 -2.57 2.43
C GLY A 85 10.42 -3.18 3.71
N GLU A 86 11.25 -3.88 4.46
CA GLU A 86 10.83 -4.54 5.70
C GLU A 86 10.38 -3.51 6.75
N ILE A 87 9.17 -3.69 7.26
CA ILE A 87 8.62 -2.82 8.29
C ILE A 87 9.30 -3.16 9.62
N ALA A 88 10.08 -2.23 10.14
CA ALA A 88 10.76 -2.42 11.41
C ALA A 88 9.76 -2.42 12.57
N PRO A 89 9.83 -3.43 13.46
CA PRO A 89 8.98 -3.44 14.64
C PRO A 89 9.34 -2.31 15.62
N ALA A 90 8.34 -1.79 16.32
CA ALA A 90 8.51 -0.77 17.36
C ALA A 90 9.25 -1.31 18.60
N THR A 91 9.18 -2.62 18.82
CA THR A 91 9.88 -3.31 19.90
C THR A 91 11.41 -3.27 19.82
N GLY A 92 11.97 -2.63 18.81
CA GLY A 92 13.43 -2.54 18.65
C GLY A 92 14.11 -3.89 18.39
N ALA A 93 13.38 -4.91 17.98
CA ALA A 93 13.90 -6.27 17.77
C ALA A 93 15.07 -6.34 16.77
N ARG A 94 15.24 -5.32 15.93
CA ARG A 94 16.38 -5.21 15.00
C ARG A 94 17.75 -5.05 15.68
N GLY A 95 17.78 -4.61 16.94
CA GLY A 95 19.03 -4.44 17.69
C GLY A 95 19.39 -5.60 18.62
N ARG A 96 18.52 -6.58 18.77
CA ARG A 96 18.76 -7.69 19.70
C ARG A 96 19.69 -8.72 19.08
N ARG A 97 20.72 -9.10 19.85
CA ARG A 97 21.58 -10.23 19.48
C ARG A 97 20.77 -11.53 19.57
N HIS A 98 21.06 -12.44 18.67
CA HIS A 98 20.44 -13.78 18.67
C HIS A 98 20.69 -14.43 20.06
N GLY A 99 19.60 -14.75 20.79
CA GLY A 99 19.67 -15.36 22.12
C GLY A 99 19.46 -14.43 23.31
N GLU A 100 19.30 -13.13 23.11
CA GLU A 100 18.89 -12.25 24.20
C GLU A 100 17.40 -12.50 24.54
N PRO A 101 17.07 -12.67 25.85
CA PRO A 101 15.67 -12.82 26.25
C PRO A 101 14.87 -11.57 25.88
N ALA A 102 13.60 -11.77 25.55
CA ALA A 102 12.70 -10.65 25.37
C ALA A 102 12.67 -9.80 26.66
N ASP A 103 12.75 -8.48 26.50
CA ASP A 103 12.63 -7.59 27.64
C ASP A 103 11.26 -7.81 28.30
N SER A 104 11.28 -8.17 29.58
CA SER A 104 10.06 -8.45 30.34
C SER A 104 9.50 -7.21 31.03
N HIS A 105 10.08 -6.03 30.75
CA HIS A 105 9.60 -4.80 31.34
C HIS A 105 8.15 -4.50 30.90
N PRO A 106 7.27 -4.04 31.82
CA PRO A 106 5.88 -3.75 31.48
C PRO A 106 5.69 -2.77 30.31
N THR A 107 6.65 -1.88 30.05
CA THR A 107 6.61 -0.94 28.93
C THR A 107 6.72 -1.64 27.58
N GLU A 108 7.33 -2.81 27.50
CA GLU A 108 7.47 -3.58 26.25
C GLU A 108 6.14 -4.10 25.75
N SER A 109 5.17 -4.29 26.62
CA SER A 109 3.82 -4.71 26.24
C SER A 109 3.13 -3.69 25.33
N VAL A 110 3.39 -2.40 25.54
CA VAL A 110 2.82 -1.32 24.71
C VAL A 110 3.38 -1.40 23.27
N TRP A 111 4.69 -1.58 23.14
CA TRP A 111 5.34 -1.68 21.83
C TRP A 111 4.90 -2.94 21.09
N SER A 112 4.80 -4.06 21.81
CA SER A 112 4.29 -5.31 21.24
C SER A 112 2.84 -5.18 20.75
N LEU A 113 2.00 -4.48 21.51
CA LEU A 113 0.62 -4.21 21.09
C LEU A 113 0.57 -3.33 19.86
N LEU A 114 1.40 -2.29 19.78
CA LEU A 114 1.48 -1.42 18.60
C LEU A 114 1.92 -2.20 17.36
N ASP A 115 2.96 -3.02 17.49
CA ASP A 115 3.44 -3.86 16.38
C ASP A 115 2.35 -4.80 15.89
N LYS A 116 1.66 -5.46 16.81
CA LYS A 116 0.55 -6.36 16.49
C LYS A 116 -0.58 -5.62 15.78
N THR A 117 -0.99 -4.46 16.30
CA THR A 117 -2.09 -3.66 15.73
C THR A 117 -1.75 -3.18 14.32
N VAL A 118 -0.54 -2.68 14.11
CA VAL A 118 -0.06 -2.25 12.80
C VAL A 118 -0.03 -3.43 11.83
N TYR A 119 0.55 -4.55 12.25
CA TYR A 119 0.67 -5.74 11.42
C TYR A 119 -0.70 -6.27 10.99
N GLU A 120 -1.63 -6.39 11.93
CA GLU A 120 -2.99 -6.84 11.65
C GLU A 120 -3.73 -5.88 10.71
N THR A 121 -3.57 -4.57 10.90
CA THR A 121 -4.17 -3.58 10.01
C THR A 121 -3.63 -3.72 8.59
N LEU A 122 -2.33 -3.83 8.43
CA LEU A 122 -1.70 -3.99 7.12
C LEU A 122 -2.11 -5.29 6.43
N GLU A 123 -2.27 -6.37 7.19
CA GLU A 123 -2.64 -7.69 6.67
C GLU A 123 -4.12 -7.79 6.29
N ASN A 124 -5.00 -7.14 7.05
CA ASN A 124 -6.45 -7.28 6.90
C ASN A 124 -7.08 -6.25 5.96
N VAL A 125 -6.39 -5.16 5.63
CA VAL A 125 -6.88 -4.17 4.67
C VAL A 125 -6.46 -4.60 3.27
N THR A 126 -7.45 -4.79 2.39
CA THR A 126 -7.24 -5.08 0.97
C THR A 126 -7.66 -3.89 0.12
N LEU A 127 -7.23 -3.86 -1.14
CA LEU A 127 -7.69 -2.85 -2.09
C LEU A 127 -9.21 -2.92 -2.28
N GLU A 128 -9.80 -4.10 -2.27
CA GLU A 128 -11.25 -4.29 -2.33
C GLU A 128 -11.95 -3.61 -1.15
N SER A 129 -11.45 -3.80 0.07
CA SER A 129 -12.03 -3.17 1.26
C SER A 129 -11.95 -1.64 1.21
N LEU A 130 -10.87 -1.09 0.63
CA LEU A 130 -10.72 0.35 0.44
C LEU A 130 -11.72 0.91 -0.58
N ILE A 131 -11.96 0.18 -1.68
CA ILE A 131 -12.95 0.57 -2.67
C ILE A 131 -14.34 0.59 -2.03
N GLN A 132 -14.69 -0.42 -1.26
CA GLN A 132 -15.97 -0.50 -0.56
C GLN A 132 -16.13 0.63 0.45
N ALA A 133 -15.09 0.93 1.22
CA ALA A 133 -15.09 2.06 2.15
C ALA A 133 -15.30 3.40 1.44
N GLY A 134 -14.68 3.59 0.28
CA GLY A 134 -14.86 4.77 -0.54
C GLY A 134 -16.30 4.93 -1.05
N ARG A 135 -16.93 3.84 -1.48
CA ARG A 135 -18.33 3.83 -1.91
C ARG A 135 -19.28 4.16 -0.76
N ASN A 136 -19.04 3.57 0.42
CA ASN A 136 -19.86 3.84 1.60
C ASN A 136 -19.75 5.29 2.05
N ASN A 137 -18.57 5.87 2.03
CA ASN A 137 -18.35 7.27 2.33
C ASN A 137 -19.06 8.19 1.33
N ALA A 138 -19.02 7.87 0.04
CA ALA A 138 -19.73 8.63 -1.00
C ALA A 138 -21.25 8.61 -0.78
N ILE A 139 -21.81 7.48 -0.35
CA ILE A 139 -23.22 7.35 -0.01
C ILE A 139 -23.56 8.24 1.21
N ASN A 140 -22.72 8.23 2.22
CA ASN A 140 -22.91 9.04 3.43
C ASN A 140 -22.86 10.54 3.16
N TYR A 141 -22.08 10.99 2.18
CA TYR A 141 -21.98 12.40 1.79
C TYR A 141 -23.17 12.88 0.92
N GLN A 142 -23.97 11.98 0.38
CA GLN A 142 -25.15 12.32 -0.44
C GLN A 142 -26.45 12.47 0.39
N ILE A 143 -26.36 12.16 1.65
CA ILE A 143 -27.48 12.32 2.59
C ILE A 143 -27.42 13.71 3.23
#